data_805e945ce85ac8d4b1cda06e69a0cfaa
#
_entry.id   805e945ce85ac8d4b1cda06e69a0cfaa
#
_cell.length_a   1.000
_cell.length_b   1.000
_cell.length_c   1.000
_cell.angle_alpha   90.00
_cell.angle_beta   90.00
_cell.angle_gamma   90.00
#
_symmetry.space_group_name_H-M   'P 1'
#
loop_
_entity.id
_entity.type
_entity.pdbx_description
1 polymer ?
#
loop_
_entity_poly.entity_id
_entity_poly.type
_entity_poly.pdbx_seq_one_letter_code
_entity_poly.pdbx_strand_id
1 'polypeptide(L)'
;KRIGYYLFFRKVSKILVLLKNKHINISAKEFKDYINFITFDHNSHWKWRLNMAKLIVSKIPSSLKGIIAIYLIGSTKEATAGAASDIDFLIHFKGDEQDKKNIELWFDGWSHCLEEINLQITGYDAGGKGLIDLHIITDKDIQEQTSFASMLNSINNSAKLLWQKLN
;
A
#
# COMPACT_ATOMS: atom_id res chain seq x y z
N LYS A 1 -10.40 16.80 23.30
CA LYS A 1 -10.60 15.53 22.59
C LYS A 1 -11.64 15.63 21.45
N ARG A 2 -12.79 16.33 21.59
CA ARG A 2 -13.83 16.44 20.55
C ARG A 2 -13.39 17.21 19.29
N ILE A 3 -12.57 18.26 19.44
CA ILE A 3 -12.09 19.09 18.31
C ILE A 3 -11.11 18.27 17.42
N GLY A 4 -10.26 17.46 18.02
CA GLY A 4 -9.35 16.59 17.26
C GLY A 4 -10.08 15.55 16.39
N TYR A 5 -11.16 14.96 16.90
CA TYR A 5 -12.02 14.05 16.13
C TYR A 5 -12.69 14.73 14.94
N TYR A 6 -13.20 15.95 15.10
CA TYR A 6 -13.86 16.70 14.03
C TYR A 6 -12.89 17.05 12.89
N LEU A 7 -11.69 17.52 13.23
CA LEU A 7 -10.63 17.81 12.25
C LEU A 7 -10.18 16.55 11.52
N PHE A 8 -10.04 15.44 12.23
CA PHE A 8 -9.71 14.13 11.66
C PHE A 8 -10.78 13.69 10.65
N PHE A 9 -12.07 13.73 11.01
CA PHE A 9 -13.15 13.36 10.09
C PHE A 9 -13.21 14.25 8.83
N ARG A 10 -12.94 15.55 8.98
CA ARG A 10 -12.91 16.47 7.83
C ARG A 10 -11.77 16.12 6.85
N LYS A 11 -10.62 15.65 7.36
CA LYS A 11 -9.49 15.21 6.55
C LYS A 11 -9.74 13.86 5.90
N VAL A 12 -10.30 12.90 6.64
CA VAL A 12 -10.74 11.61 6.09
C VAL A 12 -11.72 11.80 4.94
N SER A 13 -12.67 12.74 5.05
CA SER A 13 -13.59 13.05 3.96
C SER A 13 -12.89 13.56 2.70
N LYS A 14 -11.83 14.37 2.85
CA LYS A 14 -11.01 14.81 1.72
C LYS A 14 -10.27 13.65 1.06
N ILE A 15 -9.72 12.74 1.86
CA ILE A 15 -9.05 11.53 1.37
C ILE A 15 -10.03 10.65 0.60
N LEU A 16 -11.24 10.45 1.12
CA LEU A 16 -12.29 9.68 0.43
C LEU A 16 -12.68 10.31 -0.92
N VAL A 17 -12.72 11.64 -1.01
CA VAL A 17 -12.95 12.34 -2.28
C VAL A 17 -11.81 12.09 -3.26
N LEU A 18 -10.56 12.15 -2.79
CA LEU A 18 -9.37 11.85 -3.61
C LEU A 18 -9.40 10.41 -4.11
N LEU A 19 -9.69 9.45 -3.24
CA LEU A 19 -9.84 8.03 -3.60
C LEU A 19 -10.92 7.82 -4.65
N LYS A 20 -12.09 8.46 -4.47
CA LYS A 20 -13.19 8.40 -5.44
C LYS A 20 -12.79 8.97 -6.81
N ASN A 21 -12.07 10.08 -6.83
CA ASN A 21 -11.58 10.70 -8.08
C ASN A 21 -10.54 9.81 -8.80
N LYS A 22 -9.88 8.91 -8.07
CA LYS A 22 -8.96 7.89 -8.62
C LYS A 22 -9.65 6.54 -8.87
N HIS A 23 -11.00 6.51 -8.92
CA HIS A 23 -11.82 5.30 -9.09
C HIS A 23 -11.65 4.22 -8.00
N ILE A 24 -11.15 4.61 -6.82
CA ILE A 24 -11.02 3.73 -5.67
C ILE A 24 -12.32 3.78 -4.86
N ASN A 25 -13.11 2.72 -4.93
CA ASN A 25 -14.43 2.68 -4.32
C ASN A 25 -14.37 2.09 -2.90
N ILE A 26 -14.26 2.97 -1.90
CA ILE A 26 -14.27 2.62 -0.47
C ILE A 26 -15.37 3.39 0.22
N SER A 27 -16.20 2.70 1.01
CA SER A 27 -17.17 3.37 1.85
C SER A 27 -16.49 4.05 3.05
N ALA A 28 -17.08 5.15 3.53
CA ALA A 28 -16.59 5.85 4.72
C ALA A 28 -16.56 4.93 5.96
N LYS A 29 -17.46 3.94 6.03
CA LYS A 29 -17.53 2.96 7.11
C LYS A 29 -16.32 2.02 7.06
N GLU A 30 -16.04 1.41 5.89
CA GLU A 30 -14.87 0.54 5.72
C GLU A 30 -13.58 1.29 6.04
N PHE A 31 -13.42 2.51 5.52
CA PHE A 31 -12.22 3.31 5.78
C PHE A 31 -12.09 3.65 7.27
N LYS A 32 -13.20 3.97 7.96
CA LYS A 32 -13.22 4.21 9.39
C LYS A 32 -12.83 2.97 10.20
N ASP A 33 -13.31 1.80 9.81
CA ASP A 33 -13.01 0.56 10.51
C ASP A 33 -11.51 0.23 10.42
N TYR A 34 -10.87 0.49 9.27
CA TYR A 34 -9.42 0.33 9.12
C TYR A 34 -8.61 1.38 9.90
N ILE A 35 -9.09 2.62 9.97
CA ILE A 35 -8.41 3.70 10.72
C ILE A 35 -8.58 3.53 12.24
N ASN A 36 -9.69 3.00 12.71
CA ASN A 36 -9.90 2.78 14.15
C ASN A 36 -8.92 1.76 14.76
N PHE A 37 -8.24 0.94 13.94
CA PHE A 37 -7.14 0.09 14.36
C PHE A 37 -5.79 0.81 14.48
N ILE A 38 -5.74 2.09 14.14
CA ILE A 38 -4.55 2.91 14.36
C ILE A 38 -4.51 3.28 15.84
N THR A 39 -3.96 2.40 16.64
CA THR A 39 -3.57 2.75 18.01
C THR A 39 -2.40 3.71 17.92
N PHE A 40 -2.45 4.81 18.68
CA PHE A 40 -1.37 5.79 18.79
C PHE A 40 -0.12 5.23 19.52
N ASP A 41 0.09 3.94 19.46
CA ASP A 41 1.26 3.28 19.99
C ASP A 41 2.42 3.45 19.02
N HIS A 42 3.44 4.21 19.44
CA HIS A 42 4.64 4.47 18.66
C HIS A 42 5.37 3.20 18.18
N ASN A 43 5.13 2.06 18.82
CA ASN A 43 5.71 0.77 18.46
C ASN A 43 4.87 -0.03 17.46
N SER A 44 3.79 0.54 16.92
CA SER A 44 2.86 -0.17 16.06
C SER A 44 2.74 0.39 14.64
N HIS A 45 3.70 1.20 14.19
CA HIS A 45 3.69 1.78 12.84
C HIS A 45 3.55 0.72 11.73
N TRP A 46 4.17 -0.44 11.91
CA TRP A 46 4.07 -1.53 10.96
C TRP A 46 2.67 -2.17 10.90
N LYS A 47 1.92 -2.17 12.01
CA LYS A 47 0.59 -2.81 12.08
C LYS A 47 -0.42 -2.11 11.18
N TRP A 48 -0.52 -0.79 11.29
CA TRP A 48 -1.45 -0.05 10.46
C TRP A 48 -1.04 -0.10 8.98
N ARG A 49 0.26 -0.05 8.68
CA ARG A 49 0.79 -0.20 7.32
C ARG A 49 0.45 -1.56 6.74
N LEU A 50 0.60 -2.63 7.50
CA LEU A 50 0.21 -3.97 7.10
C LEU A 50 -1.31 -4.07 6.84
N ASN A 51 -2.13 -3.43 7.67
CA ASN A 51 -3.58 -3.41 7.47
C ASN A 51 -3.94 -2.61 6.21
N MET A 52 -3.28 -1.47 5.95
CA MET A 52 -3.46 -0.72 4.72
C MET A 52 -3.00 -1.51 3.49
N ALA A 53 -1.88 -2.21 3.56
CA ALA A 53 -1.42 -3.07 2.46
C ALA A 53 -2.47 -4.13 2.11
N LYS A 54 -3.04 -4.80 3.11
CA LYS A 54 -4.13 -5.77 2.90
C LYS A 54 -5.39 -5.12 2.32
N LEU A 55 -5.77 -3.94 2.80
CA LEU A 55 -6.91 -3.20 2.28
C LEU A 55 -6.71 -2.84 0.81
N ILE A 56 -5.57 -2.24 0.47
CA ILE A 56 -5.21 -1.86 -0.90
C ILE A 56 -5.38 -3.06 -1.82
N VAL A 57 -4.77 -4.18 -1.47
CA VAL A 57 -4.83 -5.41 -2.27
C VAL A 57 -6.27 -5.92 -2.42
N SER A 58 -7.10 -5.82 -1.37
CA SER A 58 -8.51 -6.21 -1.43
C SER A 58 -9.38 -5.32 -2.32
N LYS A 59 -8.90 -4.12 -2.67
CA LYS A 59 -9.61 -3.11 -3.47
C LYS A 59 -9.09 -2.99 -4.90
N ILE A 60 -8.21 -3.89 -5.33
CA ILE A 60 -7.72 -3.90 -6.71
C ILE A 60 -8.91 -4.10 -7.66
N PRO A 61 -9.16 -3.14 -8.57
CA PRO A 61 -10.26 -3.26 -9.49
C PRO A 61 -9.94 -4.28 -10.59
N SER A 62 -10.95 -5.00 -11.06
CA SER A 62 -10.81 -5.97 -12.15
C SER A 62 -10.32 -5.38 -13.49
N SER A 63 -10.39 -4.06 -13.61
CA SER A 63 -9.85 -3.30 -14.77
C SER A 63 -8.33 -3.23 -14.78
N LEU A 64 -7.64 -3.41 -13.65
CA LEU A 64 -6.18 -3.51 -13.61
C LEU A 64 -5.76 -4.90 -14.07
N LYS A 65 -5.22 -4.96 -15.28
CA LYS A 65 -4.77 -6.20 -15.91
C LYS A 65 -3.29 -6.45 -15.65
N GLY A 66 -2.84 -7.65 -15.95
CA GLY A 66 -1.41 -8.00 -15.90
C GLY A 66 -0.87 -8.35 -14.53
N ILE A 67 -1.61 -8.15 -13.44
CA ILE A 67 -1.17 -8.56 -12.10
C ILE A 67 -1.31 -10.08 -11.95
N ILE A 68 -0.20 -10.77 -11.69
CA ILE A 68 -0.16 -12.21 -11.41
C ILE A 68 -0.17 -12.45 -9.90
N ALA A 69 0.68 -11.75 -9.16
CA ALA A 69 0.73 -11.84 -7.71
C ALA A 69 1.23 -10.52 -7.10
N ILE A 70 0.88 -10.28 -5.84
CA ILE A 70 1.31 -9.12 -5.05
C ILE A 70 1.88 -9.60 -3.75
N TYR A 71 3.05 -9.11 -3.43
CA TYR A 71 3.78 -9.43 -2.22
C TYR A 71 4.06 -8.16 -1.42
N LEU A 72 4.23 -8.33 -0.12
CA LEU A 72 4.77 -7.32 0.80
C LEU A 72 6.22 -7.68 1.10
N ILE A 73 7.09 -6.69 1.04
CA ILE A 73 8.51 -6.80 1.39
C ILE A 73 8.88 -5.71 2.41
N GLY A 74 10.14 -5.59 2.76
CA GLY A 74 10.67 -4.49 3.55
C GLY A 74 10.20 -4.43 5.01
N SER A 75 10.36 -3.25 5.62
CA SER A 75 10.20 -3.02 7.06
C SER A 75 8.78 -3.29 7.59
N THR A 76 7.76 -3.07 6.77
CA THR A 76 6.36 -3.37 7.14
C THR A 76 6.15 -4.88 7.30
N LYS A 77 6.73 -5.68 6.41
CA LYS A 77 6.69 -7.14 6.49
C LYS A 77 7.45 -7.66 7.72
N GLU A 78 8.62 -7.06 8.00
CA GLU A 78 9.51 -7.45 9.12
C GLU A 78 9.03 -6.93 10.49
N ALA A 79 7.91 -6.21 10.55
CA ALA A 79 7.40 -5.60 11.77
C ALA A 79 8.35 -4.55 12.40
N THR A 80 9.22 -3.93 11.60
CA THR A 80 10.21 -2.94 12.02
C THR A 80 9.92 -1.52 11.48
N ALA A 81 8.82 -1.34 10.71
CA ALA A 81 8.48 -0.04 10.13
C ALA A 81 8.28 1.03 11.20
N GLY A 82 8.94 2.17 11.03
CA GLY A 82 8.80 3.38 11.82
C GLY A 82 7.88 4.42 11.16
N ALA A 83 7.85 5.64 11.72
CA ALA A 83 7.03 6.75 11.21
C ALA A 83 7.41 7.15 9.77
N ALA A 84 8.68 7.07 9.41
CA ALA A 84 9.22 7.44 8.11
C ALA A 84 9.29 6.29 7.10
N SER A 85 8.84 5.09 7.48
CA SER A 85 8.92 3.92 6.60
C SER A 85 7.80 3.93 5.56
N ASP A 86 8.13 3.49 4.34
CA ASP A 86 7.17 3.23 3.26
C ASP A 86 6.52 1.85 3.42
N ILE A 87 5.54 1.58 2.56
CA ILE A 87 4.97 0.24 2.36
C ILE A 87 5.52 -0.28 1.04
N ASP A 88 6.40 -1.28 1.12
CA ASP A 88 7.09 -1.82 -0.04
C ASP A 88 6.26 -2.95 -0.66
N PHE A 89 5.70 -2.71 -1.86
CA PHE A 89 5.01 -3.71 -2.65
C PHE A 89 5.90 -4.28 -3.75
N LEU A 90 5.84 -5.59 -3.92
CA LEU A 90 6.44 -6.27 -5.05
C LEU A 90 5.34 -6.94 -5.88
N ILE A 91 5.20 -6.53 -7.15
CA ILE A 91 4.19 -7.06 -8.06
C ILE A 91 4.85 -7.95 -9.11
N HIS A 92 4.40 -9.21 -9.18
CA HIS A 92 4.67 -10.05 -10.33
C HIS A 92 3.69 -9.69 -11.43
N PHE A 93 4.21 -9.24 -12.56
CA PHE A 93 3.47 -8.63 -13.64
C PHE A 93 3.68 -9.36 -14.97
N LYS A 94 2.57 -9.51 -15.72
CA LYS A 94 2.57 -9.98 -17.10
C LYS A 94 1.49 -9.26 -17.90
N GLY A 95 1.89 -8.23 -18.62
CA GLY A 95 0.99 -7.37 -19.41
C GLY A 95 1.79 -6.46 -20.32
N ASP A 96 1.15 -5.47 -20.90
CA ASP A 96 1.79 -4.45 -21.71
C ASP A 96 2.16 -3.19 -20.88
N GLU A 97 2.84 -2.24 -21.51
CA GLU A 97 3.26 -0.98 -20.87
C GLU A 97 2.07 -0.13 -20.40
N GLN A 98 0.91 -0.20 -21.07
CA GLN A 98 -0.27 0.53 -20.64
C GLN A 98 -0.87 -0.10 -19.36
N ASP A 99 -0.91 -1.41 -19.28
CA ASP A 99 -1.33 -2.14 -18.08
C ASP A 99 -0.43 -1.80 -16.90
N LYS A 100 0.91 -1.79 -17.13
CA LYS A 100 1.90 -1.40 -16.12
C LYS A 100 1.66 0.02 -15.62
N LYS A 101 1.52 0.98 -16.54
CA LYS A 101 1.24 2.38 -16.20
C LYS A 101 -0.06 2.55 -15.40
N ASN A 102 -1.10 1.79 -15.72
CA ASN A 102 -2.36 1.84 -14.98
C ASN A 102 -2.18 1.34 -13.55
N ILE A 103 -1.36 0.31 -13.34
CA ILE A 103 -1.01 -0.20 -12.00
C ILE A 103 -0.25 0.87 -11.22
N GLU A 104 0.79 1.44 -11.81
CA GLU A 104 1.60 2.50 -11.19
C GLU A 104 0.72 3.68 -10.75
N LEU A 105 -0.15 4.19 -11.63
CA LEU A 105 -1.06 5.29 -11.32
C LEU A 105 -2.06 4.96 -10.20
N TRP A 106 -2.53 3.72 -10.14
CA TRP A 106 -3.44 3.30 -9.09
C TRP A 106 -2.75 3.24 -7.72
N PHE A 107 -1.56 2.67 -7.65
CA PHE A 107 -0.74 2.63 -6.43
C PHE A 107 -0.27 4.02 -6.00
N ASP A 108 0.08 4.89 -6.96
CA ASP A 108 0.42 6.29 -6.70
C ASP A 108 -0.73 7.04 -6.01
N GLY A 109 -1.96 6.85 -6.49
CA GLY A 109 -3.15 7.42 -5.85
C GLY A 109 -3.29 7.00 -4.38
N TRP A 110 -3.05 5.73 -4.05
CA TRP A 110 -3.02 5.24 -2.68
C TRP A 110 -1.85 5.81 -1.89
N SER A 111 -0.67 5.89 -2.51
CA SER A 111 0.57 6.37 -1.91
C SER A 111 0.39 7.76 -1.29
N HIS A 112 -0.17 8.70 -2.04
CA HIS A 112 -0.45 10.05 -1.56
C HIS A 112 -1.55 10.10 -0.49
N CYS A 113 -2.57 9.24 -0.59
CA CYS A 113 -3.57 9.15 0.47
C CYS A 113 -2.98 8.65 1.79
N LEU A 114 -2.09 7.66 1.73
CA LEU A 114 -1.42 7.12 2.92
C LEU A 114 -0.41 8.11 3.51
N GLU A 115 0.25 8.90 2.69
CA GLU A 115 1.13 9.99 3.14
C GLU A 115 0.36 10.97 4.04
N GLU A 116 -0.81 11.44 3.60
CA GLU A 116 -1.65 12.32 4.40
C GLU A 116 -2.11 11.65 5.70
N ILE A 117 -2.47 10.36 5.66
CA ILE A 117 -2.84 9.58 6.85
C ILE A 117 -1.65 9.50 7.80
N ASN A 118 -0.46 9.18 7.29
CA ASN A 118 0.76 9.07 8.08
C ASN A 118 1.10 10.40 8.77
N LEU A 119 1.02 11.51 8.03
CA LEU A 119 1.24 12.84 8.60
C LEU A 119 0.29 13.12 9.77
N GLN A 120 -1.00 12.74 9.64
CA GLN A 120 -1.98 12.95 10.71
C GLN A 120 -1.72 12.08 11.95
N ILE A 121 -1.19 10.86 11.76
CA ILE A 121 -0.97 9.90 12.85
C ILE A 121 0.36 10.14 13.54
N THR A 122 1.41 10.35 12.75
CA THR A 122 2.79 10.35 13.23
C THR A 122 3.40 11.74 13.31
N GLY A 123 2.84 12.73 12.61
CA GLY A 123 3.45 14.05 12.41
C GLY A 123 4.59 14.03 11.38
N TYR A 124 4.92 12.89 10.79
CA TYR A 124 5.98 12.80 9.79
C TYR A 124 5.46 13.21 8.42
N ASP A 125 6.12 14.21 7.81
CA ASP A 125 5.85 14.71 6.47
C ASP A 125 6.84 14.06 5.48
N ALA A 126 6.32 13.29 4.53
CA ALA A 126 7.13 12.67 3.48
C ALA A 126 7.45 13.63 2.32
N GLY A 127 6.91 14.86 2.34
CA GLY A 127 7.23 15.92 1.39
C GLY A 127 6.71 15.66 -0.03
N GLY A 128 5.55 15.01 -0.15
CA GLY A 128 4.91 14.73 -1.43
C GLY A 128 5.44 13.50 -2.16
N LYS A 129 6.30 12.71 -1.51
CA LYS A 129 6.86 11.46 -2.12
C LYS A 129 5.90 10.28 -2.07
N GLY A 130 4.80 10.41 -1.30
CA GLY A 130 3.91 9.30 -1.01
C GLY A 130 4.42 8.39 0.10
N LEU A 131 3.72 7.28 0.32
CA LEU A 131 4.05 6.29 1.36
C LEU A 131 4.08 4.85 0.84
N ILE A 132 4.11 4.66 -0.46
CA ILE A 132 4.25 3.34 -1.10
C ILE A 132 5.50 3.36 -1.98
N ASP A 133 6.34 2.35 -1.81
CA ASP A 133 7.40 2.00 -2.75
C ASP A 133 6.96 0.78 -3.57
N LEU A 134 6.85 0.95 -4.89
CA LEU A 134 6.29 -0.05 -5.80
C LEU A 134 7.37 -0.64 -6.70
N HIS A 135 7.60 -1.93 -6.55
CA HIS A 135 8.52 -2.71 -7.39
C HIS A 135 7.72 -3.65 -8.29
N ILE A 136 8.01 -3.64 -9.59
CA ILE A 136 7.37 -4.50 -10.58
C ILE A 136 8.42 -5.43 -11.18
N ILE A 137 8.15 -6.73 -11.12
CA ILE A 137 8.99 -7.79 -11.70
C ILE A 137 8.19 -8.61 -12.71
N THR A 138 8.88 -9.14 -13.70
CA THR A 138 8.35 -9.97 -14.78
C THR A 138 8.80 -11.42 -14.66
N ASP A 139 8.25 -12.31 -15.51
CA ASP A 139 8.72 -13.69 -15.63
C ASP A 139 10.23 -13.75 -15.93
N LYS A 140 10.75 -12.78 -16.72
CA LYS A 140 12.17 -12.68 -17.04
C LYS A 140 13.00 -12.35 -15.79
N ASP A 141 12.55 -11.39 -14.99
CA ASP A 141 13.27 -11.02 -13.75
C ASP A 141 13.33 -12.19 -12.77
N ILE A 142 12.28 -13.02 -12.72
CA ILE A 142 12.22 -14.22 -11.89
C ILE A 142 13.21 -15.27 -12.39
N GLN A 143 13.30 -15.47 -13.69
CA GLN A 143 14.26 -16.41 -14.30
C GLN A 143 15.72 -15.97 -14.10
N GLU A 144 15.98 -14.67 -14.25
CA GLU A 144 17.31 -14.07 -14.09
C GLU A 144 17.67 -13.79 -12.62
N GLN A 145 16.74 -14.04 -11.68
CA GLN A 145 16.90 -13.78 -10.24
C GLN A 145 17.41 -12.37 -9.93
N THR A 146 16.83 -11.38 -10.60
CA THR A 146 17.14 -9.96 -10.30
C THR A 146 16.87 -9.63 -8.84
N SER A 147 17.44 -8.52 -8.33
CA SER A 147 17.50 -8.20 -6.89
C SER A 147 16.17 -8.34 -6.14
N PHE A 148 15.06 -7.86 -6.70
CA PHE A 148 13.73 -8.00 -6.09
C PHE A 148 13.11 -9.38 -6.35
N ALA A 149 13.31 -9.97 -7.52
CA ALA A 149 12.78 -11.28 -7.85
C ALA A 149 13.42 -12.39 -6.97
N SER A 150 14.68 -12.23 -6.56
CA SER A 150 15.35 -13.16 -5.65
C SER A 150 14.65 -13.26 -4.28
N MET A 151 13.90 -12.21 -3.87
CA MET A 151 13.13 -12.23 -2.62
C MET A 151 11.97 -13.22 -2.63
N LEU A 152 11.48 -13.65 -3.80
CA LEU A 152 10.39 -14.64 -3.88
C LEU A 152 10.82 -16.00 -3.32
N ASN A 153 12.08 -16.37 -3.50
CA ASN A 153 12.65 -17.67 -3.12
C ASN A 153 13.66 -17.58 -1.95
N SER A 154 13.80 -16.41 -1.32
CA SER A 154 14.75 -16.22 -0.23
C SER A 154 14.35 -17.01 1.01
N ILE A 155 15.29 -17.73 1.61
CA ILE A 155 15.09 -18.49 2.85
C ILE A 155 14.95 -17.52 4.05
N ASN A 156 15.73 -16.45 4.07
CA ASN A 156 15.85 -15.57 5.24
C ASN A 156 15.02 -14.30 5.13
N ASN A 157 14.66 -13.87 3.93
CA ASN A 157 13.92 -12.63 3.69
C ASN A 157 12.90 -12.80 2.57
N SER A 158 12.08 -13.85 2.64
CA SER A 158 11.09 -14.13 1.60
C SER A 158 10.00 -13.05 1.56
N ALA A 159 9.59 -12.69 0.35
CA ALA A 159 8.44 -11.82 0.12
C ALA A 159 7.17 -12.49 0.67
N LYS A 160 6.30 -11.72 1.36
CA LYS A 160 5.04 -12.21 1.91
C LYS A 160 3.93 -12.06 0.88
N LEU A 161 3.39 -13.17 0.40
CA LEU A 161 2.26 -13.16 -0.52
C LEU A 161 1.02 -12.50 0.14
N LEU A 162 0.46 -11.49 -0.51
CA LEU A 162 -0.79 -10.83 -0.12
C LEU A 162 -1.96 -11.23 -1.01
N TRP A 163 -1.70 -11.42 -2.31
CA TRP A 163 -2.70 -11.78 -3.29
C TRP A 163 -2.08 -12.50 -4.49
N GLN A 164 -2.83 -13.41 -5.07
CA GLN A 164 -2.45 -14.12 -6.29
C GLN A 164 -3.70 -14.36 -7.15
N LYS A 165 -3.55 -14.20 -8.46
CA LYS A 165 -4.59 -14.57 -9.41
C LYS A 165 -4.79 -16.08 -9.35
N LEU A 166 -6.03 -16.51 -9.14
CA LEU A 166 -6.39 -17.92 -9.26
C LEU A 166 -6.44 -18.26 -10.77
N ASN A 167 -5.78 -19.32 -11.15
CA ASN A 167 -5.81 -19.87 -12.50
C ASN A 167 -7.16 -20.49 -12.81
#